data_6930a18d3ea412d507cab40ef001b113
#
_entry.id   6930a18d3ea412d507cab40ef001b113
#
_cell.length_a   1.000
_cell.length_b   1.000
_cell.length_c   1.000
_cell.angle_alpha   90.00
_cell.angle_beta   90.00
_cell.angle_gamma   90.00
#
_symmetry.space_group_name_H-M   'P 1'
#
loop_
_entity.id
_entity.type
_entity.pdbx_description
1 polymer ?
#
loop_
_entity_poly.entity_id
_entity_poly.type
_entity_poly.pdbx_seq_one_letter_code
_entity_poly.pdbx_strand_id
1 'polypeptide(L)'
;MGYTVAVVGATGAVGAQMIKMLEESTLPIDKIRLLASARSAGKTLKFKDQDITIEETTETAFEGVDIALFSAGGSTSAKYAPYAVQAGAVVVDNTSYFRQNPDVPLVVPEVNAHALDAHNGIIACPNCSTIQMMVALEPVRQKWGLDRIIVSTYQAVSGAGMGAILETQRELREVLNDGVNPRDLHAEILPSGGDKKHYPIAFNALPQIDVFTDNDYTYEEMKMTKETKKIMEDDSIAVSATLS
;
A
#
# COMPACT_ATOMS: atom_id res chain seq x y z
N MET A 1 6.30 16.67 24.05
CA MET A 1 6.78 15.30 23.84
C MET A 1 6.31 14.89 22.45
N GLY A 2 7.22 14.49 21.60
CA GLY A 2 6.88 13.96 20.27
C GLY A 2 6.85 12.45 20.31
N TYR A 3 6.51 11.85 19.16
CA TYR A 3 6.32 10.41 18.99
C TYR A 3 7.61 9.72 18.52
N THR A 4 7.80 8.48 18.93
CA THR A 4 8.72 7.54 18.28
C THR A 4 7.94 6.80 17.18
N VAL A 5 8.31 7.03 15.92
CA VAL A 5 7.64 6.42 14.76
C VAL A 5 8.53 5.36 14.14
N ALA A 6 7.99 4.17 13.89
CA ALA A 6 8.68 3.13 13.14
C ALA A 6 8.09 3.00 11.72
N VAL A 7 8.95 2.80 10.71
CA VAL A 7 8.56 2.48 9.33
C VAL A 7 9.06 1.08 9.01
N VAL A 8 8.15 0.13 8.89
CA VAL A 8 8.44 -1.28 8.55
C VAL A 8 8.36 -1.45 7.04
N GLY A 9 9.46 -1.86 6.43
CA GLY A 9 9.62 -1.88 4.97
C GLY A 9 10.24 -0.59 4.43
N ALA A 10 11.06 0.09 5.24
CA ALA A 10 11.66 1.39 4.94
C ALA A 10 12.40 1.48 3.60
N THR A 11 12.93 0.36 3.09
CA THR A 11 13.67 0.29 1.81
C THR A 11 12.80 0.03 0.59
N GLY A 12 11.50 -0.20 0.78
CA GLY A 12 10.55 -0.37 -0.33
C GLY A 12 10.09 0.96 -0.93
N ALA A 13 9.46 0.91 -2.10
CA ALA A 13 8.94 2.11 -2.77
C ALA A 13 7.95 2.88 -1.88
N VAL A 14 7.01 2.17 -1.25
CA VAL A 14 6.02 2.76 -0.32
C VAL A 14 6.68 3.25 0.95
N GLY A 15 7.61 2.47 1.55
CA GLY A 15 8.35 2.88 2.74
C GLY A 15 9.13 4.17 2.54
N ALA A 16 9.80 4.31 1.40
CA ALA A 16 10.50 5.55 1.03
C ALA A 16 9.55 6.75 0.94
N GLN A 17 8.37 6.55 0.38
CA GLN A 17 7.36 7.61 0.31
C GLN A 17 6.78 7.95 1.70
N MET A 18 6.57 6.95 2.57
CA MET A 18 6.17 7.19 3.96
C MET A 18 7.19 8.05 4.72
N ILE A 19 8.49 7.74 4.57
CA ILE A 19 9.56 8.52 5.18
C ILE A 19 9.50 9.98 4.71
N LYS A 20 9.36 10.21 3.40
CA LYS A 20 9.23 11.55 2.84
C LYS A 20 8.01 12.30 3.39
N MET A 21 6.85 11.64 3.45
CA MET A 21 5.63 12.24 4.00
C MET A 21 5.75 12.57 5.49
N LEU A 22 6.48 11.75 6.27
CA LEU A 22 6.76 12.04 7.67
C LEU A 22 7.68 13.25 7.83
N GLU A 23 8.62 13.49 6.91
CA GLU A 23 9.46 14.70 6.91
C GLU A 23 8.65 15.98 6.72
N GLU A 24 7.63 15.92 5.85
CA GLU A 24 6.75 17.03 5.49
C GLU A 24 5.59 17.20 6.47
N SER A 25 5.33 16.21 7.34
CA SER A 25 4.19 16.20 8.25
C SER A 25 4.37 17.16 9.42
N THR A 26 3.25 17.59 9.99
CA THR A 26 3.19 18.38 11.24
C THR A 26 3.23 17.51 12.50
N LEU A 27 3.28 16.16 12.35
CA LEU A 27 3.36 15.23 13.46
C LEU A 27 4.66 15.50 14.24
N PRO A 28 4.62 15.73 15.55
CA PRO A 28 5.82 15.92 16.35
C PRO A 28 6.56 14.58 16.49
N ILE A 29 7.62 14.38 15.72
CA ILE A 29 8.43 13.17 15.73
C ILE A 29 9.74 13.47 16.47
N ASP A 30 9.92 12.87 17.64
CA ASP A 30 11.17 12.94 18.41
C ASP A 30 12.18 11.91 17.93
N LYS A 31 11.71 10.72 17.48
CA LYS A 31 12.57 9.65 16.99
C LYS A 31 11.90 8.88 15.85
N ILE A 32 12.68 8.56 14.80
CA ILE A 32 12.28 7.64 13.76
C ILE A 32 13.11 6.36 13.82
N ARG A 33 12.48 5.22 13.61
CA ARG A 33 13.13 3.92 13.45
C ARG A 33 12.79 3.35 12.09
N LEU A 34 13.81 2.98 11.33
CA LEU A 34 13.66 2.44 9.98
C LEU A 34 13.92 0.94 10.03
N LEU A 35 12.86 0.17 9.82
CA LEU A 35 12.88 -1.29 9.96
C LEU A 35 12.78 -1.95 8.57
N ALA A 36 13.63 -2.95 8.33
CA ALA A 36 13.62 -3.73 7.08
C ALA A 36 14.11 -5.17 7.33
N SER A 37 14.25 -5.94 6.25
CA SER A 37 14.82 -7.30 6.35
C SER A 37 16.31 -7.26 6.74
N ALA A 38 16.84 -8.37 7.28
CA ALA A 38 18.25 -8.56 7.62
C ALA A 38 19.21 -8.14 6.48
N ARG A 39 18.82 -8.36 5.21
CA ARG A 39 19.59 -7.96 4.02
C ARG A 39 19.83 -6.46 3.92
N SER A 40 18.95 -5.65 4.48
CA SER A 40 18.99 -4.19 4.43
C SER A 40 19.49 -3.57 5.75
N ALA A 41 19.52 -4.32 6.83
CA ALA A 41 20.02 -3.87 8.13
C ALA A 41 21.49 -3.37 8.03
N GLY A 42 21.80 -2.32 8.77
CA GLY A 42 23.11 -1.66 8.77
C GLY A 42 23.30 -0.63 7.65
N LYS A 43 22.44 -0.57 6.63
CA LYS A 43 22.43 0.54 5.66
C LYS A 43 21.82 1.78 6.30
N THR A 44 22.02 2.94 5.67
CA THR A 44 21.46 4.21 6.14
C THR A 44 20.50 4.80 5.14
N LEU A 45 19.47 5.49 5.64
CA LEU A 45 18.59 6.37 4.88
C LEU A 45 18.52 7.72 5.59
N LYS A 46 18.26 8.76 4.82
CA LYS A 46 18.11 10.11 5.38
C LYS A 46 16.67 10.33 5.89
N PHE A 47 16.59 11.03 7.00
CA PHE A 47 15.35 11.62 7.54
C PHE A 47 15.71 12.97 8.13
N LYS A 48 15.14 14.06 7.64
CA LYS A 48 15.44 15.45 8.06
C LYS A 48 16.95 15.65 8.20
N ASP A 49 17.75 15.65 7.26
CA ASP A 49 19.21 15.87 7.27
C ASP A 49 20.05 14.92 8.16
N GLN A 50 19.44 13.95 8.81
CA GLN A 50 20.11 12.94 9.63
C GLN A 50 20.20 11.61 8.91
N ASP A 51 21.32 10.92 9.04
CA ASP A 51 21.49 9.56 8.56
C ASP A 51 20.98 8.58 9.63
N ILE A 52 19.91 7.88 9.31
CA ILE A 52 19.27 6.89 10.18
C ILE A 52 19.68 5.49 9.75
N THR A 53 20.25 4.73 10.64
CA THR A 53 20.62 3.33 10.38
C THR A 53 19.37 2.47 10.33
N ILE A 54 19.26 1.63 9.31
CA ILE A 54 18.20 0.65 9.17
C ILE A 54 18.45 -0.50 10.13
N GLU A 55 17.44 -0.83 10.92
CA GLU A 55 17.44 -1.96 11.84
C GLU A 55 16.72 -3.17 11.20
N GLU A 56 17.09 -4.37 11.63
CA GLU A 56 16.33 -5.55 11.25
C GLU A 56 14.96 -5.56 11.93
N THR A 57 13.91 -5.92 11.18
CA THR A 57 12.58 -6.13 11.75
C THR A 57 12.56 -7.43 12.55
N THR A 58 12.52 -7.32 13.85
CA THR A 58 12.44 -8.42 14.81
C THR A 58 11.23 -8.26 15.74
N GLU A 59 10.93 -9.26 16.52
CA GLU A 59 9.81 -9.23 17.48
C GLU A 59 9.99 -8.15 18.56
N THR A 60 11.24 -7.83 18.91
CA THR A 60 11.60 -6.81 19.90
C THR A 60 11.90 -5.43 19.32
N ALA A 61 11.82 -5.28 17.98
CA ALA A 61 12.14 -4.03 17.30
C ALA A 61 11.13 -2.90 17.57
N PHE A 62 10.10 -3.14 18.33
CA PHE A 62 9.01 -2.17 18.58
C PHE A 62 9.01 -1.58 19.99
N GLU A 63 9.99 -1.94 20.83
CA GLU A 63 10.11 -1.38 22.17
C GLU A 63 10.27 0.15 22.13
N GLY A 64 9.38 0.86 22.86
CA GLY A 64 9.35 2.32 22.91
C GLY A 64 8.89 3.00 21.61
N VAL A 65 8.24 2.27 20.71
CA VAL A 65 7.58 2.82 19.52
C VAL A 65 6.13 3.19 19.87
N ASP A 66 5.71 4.41 19.50
CA ASP A 66 4.34 4.87 19.68
C ASP A 66 3.46 4.56 18.46
N ILE A 67 4.03 4.73 17.24
CA ILE A 67 3.32 4.52 15.99
C ILE A 67 4.20 3.67 15.06
N ALA A 68 3.64 2.60 14.50
CA ALA A 68 4.32 1.74 13.55
C ALA A 68 3.60 1.69 12.20
N LEU A 69 4.22 2.21 11.14
CA LEU A 69 3.71 2.21 9.77
C LEU A 69 4.22 0.98 9.03
N PHE A 70 3.33 0.12 8.57
CA PHE A 70 3.68 -1.13 7.91
C PHE A 70 3.47 -1.07 6.40
N SER A 71 4.53 -1.40 5.62
CA SER A 71 4.49 -1.45 4.16
C SER A 71 5.36 -2.58 3.56
N ALA A 72 5.70 -3.59 4.35
CA ALA A 72 6.64 -4.65 3.95
C ALA A 72 5.98 -5.93 3.41
N GLY A 73 4.70 -5.84 3.01
CA GLY A 73 3.90 -6.97 2.54
C GLY A 73 3.12 -7.69 3.63
N GLY A 74 2.03 -8.37 3.23
CA GLY A 74 1.05 -8.95 4.16
C GLY A 74 1.62 -9.97 5.13
N SER A 75 2.58 -10.80 4.71
CA SER A 75 3.23 -11.79 5.58
C SER A 75 4.04 -11.13 6.70
N THR A 76 4.66 -10.00 6.43
CA THR A 76 5.39 -9.22 7.43
C THR A 76 4.41 -8.58 8.42
N SER A 77 3.32 -8.02 7.95
CA SER A 77 2.27 -7.47 8.80
C SER A 77 1.64 -8.55 9.69
N ALA A 78 1.28 -9.70 9.11
CA ALA A 78 0.76 -10.84 9.85
C ALA A 78 1.67 -11.27 11.00
N LYS A 79 2.99 -11.30 10.74
CA LYS A 79 3.96 -11.75 11.72
C LYS A 79 4.26 -10.70 12.79
N TYR A 80 4.51 -9.46 12.40
CA TYR A 80 5.12 -8.47 13.30
C TYR A 80 4.14 -7.43 13.86
N ALA A 81 2.98 -7.18 13.25
CA ALA A 81 2.02 -6.22 13.78
C ALA A 81 1.54 -6.59 15.21
N PRO A 82 1.28 -7.87 15.55
CA PRO A 82 0.92 -8.24 16.92
C PRO A 82 2.00 -7.90 17.96
N TYR A 83 3.30 -8.03 17.60
CA TYR A 83 4.39 -7.67 18.50
C TYR A 83 4.51 -6.15 18.69
N ALA A 84 4.23 -5.37 17.64
CA ALA A 84 4.19 -3.92 17.76
C ALA A 84 3.07 -3.47 18.71
N VAL A 85 1.87 -4.05 18.57
CA VAL A 85 0.75 -3.78 19.49
C VAL A 85 1.06 -4.22 20.92
N GLN A 86 1.68 -5.38 21.11
CA GLN A 86 2.09 -5.86 22.41
C GLN A 86 3.13 -4.95 23.07
N ALA A 87 4.00 -4.32 22.28
CA ALA A 87 4.96 -3.32 22.75
C ALA A 87 4.34 -1.94 23.06
N GLY A 88 3.04 -1.77 22.81
CA GLY A 88 2.29 -0.54 23.07
C GLY A 88 2.15 0.40 21.87
N ALA A 89 2.64 0.03 20.69
CA ALA A 89 2.51 0.84 19.49
C ALA A 89 1.12 0.72 18.86
N VAL A 90 0.65 1.82 18.27
CA VAL A 90 -0.47 1.78 17.32
C VAL A 90 0.09 1.46 15.94
N VAL A 91 -0.40 0.38 15.34
CA VAL A 91 -0.03 -0.06 13.99
C VAL A 91 -0.96 0.56 12.96
N VAL A 92 -0.39 1.20 11.95
CA VAL A 92 -1.10 1.64 10.73
C VAL A 92 -0.58 0.77 9.58
N ASP A 93 -1.40 -0.20 9.16
CA ASP A 93 -1.00 -1.21 8.17
C ASP A 93 -1.48 -0.85 6.76
N ASN A 94 -0.54 -0.55 5.88
CA ASN A 94 -0.82 -0.29 4.47
C ASN A 94 -0.91 -1.56 3.62
N THR A 95 -0.65 -2.74 4.18
CA THR A 95 -0.78 -4.00 3.45
C THR A 95 -2.24 -4.45 3.35
N SER A 96 -2.50 -5.48 2.56
CA SER A 96 -3.86 -6.00 2.41
C SER A 96 -4.27 -6.97 3.54
N TYR A 97 -3.35 -7.33 4.44
CA TYR A 97 -3.56 -8.46 5.34
C TYR A 97 -4.74 -8.28 6.30
N PHE A 98 -4.84 -7.11 6.94
CA PHE A 98 -5.88 -6.85 7.94
C PHE A 98 -7.16 -6.21 7.39
N ARG A 99 -7.19 -5.81 6.11
CA ARG A 99 -8.29 -5.02 5.53
C ARG A 99 -9.68 -5.67 5.68
N GLN A 100 -9.74 -7.00 5.54
CA GLN A 100 -11.00 -7.74 5.62
C GLN A 100 -11.24 -8.36 7.02
N ASN A 101 -10.35 -8.15 7.98
CA ASN A 101 -10.57 -8.59 9.35
C ASN A 101 -11.69 -7.74 9.99
N PRO A 102 -12.78 -8.34 10.52
CA PRO A 102 -13.87 -7.59 11.13
C PRO A 102 -13.46 -6.82 12.38
N ASP A 103 -12.44 -7.28 13.10
CA ASP A 103 -11.96 -6.67 14.35
C ASP A 103 -10.94 -5.54 14.10
N VAL A 104 -10.59 -5.27 12.84
CA VAL A 104 -9.64 -4.22 12.47
C VAL A 104 -10.34 -3.18 11.61
N PRO A 105 -10.41 -1.91 12.04
CA PRO A 105 -11.02 -0.85 11.24
C PRO A 105 -10.22 -0.60 9.96
N LEU A 106 -10.94 -0.45 8.86
CA LEU A 106 -10.42 -0.04 7.56
C LEU A 106 -10.78 1.41 7.33
N VAL A 107 -9.79 2.32 7.33
CA VAL A 107 -10.06 3.74 7.52
C VAL A 107 -9.59 4.60 6.35
N VAL A 108 -10.50 5.46 5.90
CA VAL A 108 -10.23 6.67 5.13
C VAL A 108 -10.73 7.85 5.98
N PRO A 109 -9.84 8.65 6.58
CA PRO A 109 -10.24 9.67 7.57
C PRO A 109 -11.32 10.65 7.09
N GLU A 110 -11.33 10.98 5.80
CA GLU A 110 -12.33 11.87 5.20
C GLU A 110 -13.72 11.22 5.06
N VAL A 111 -13.83 9.90 5.26
CA VAL A 111 -15.07 9.14 5.07
C VAL A 111 -15.59 8.56 6.37
N ASN A 112 -14.73 7.86 7.10
CA ASN A 112 -15.13 7.08 8.27
C ASN A 112 -14.14 7.22 9.45
N ALA A 113 -13.70 8.45 9.76
CA ALA A 113 -12.79 8.71 10.89
C ALA A 113 -13.29 8.12 12.23
N HIS A 114 -14.62 8.05 12.43
CA HIS A 114 -15.22 7.45 13.62
C HIS A 114 -14.84 5.97 13.83
N ALA A 115 -14.52 5.25 12.76
CA ALA A 115 -14.07 3.86 12.87
C ALA A 115 -12.74 3.71 13.62
N LEU A 116 -11.95 4.79 13.75
CA LEU A 116 -10.73 4.79 14.56
C LEU A 116 -11.01 4.48 16.04
N ASP A 117 -12.17 4.86 16.57
CA ASP A 117 -12.51 4.66 18.00
C ASP A 117 -12.63 3.16 18.37
N ALA A 118 -12.79 2.29 17.36
CA ALA A 118 -12.92 0.86 17.53
C ALA A 118 -11.60 0.07 17.37
N HIS A 119 -10.45 0.76 17.16
CA HIS A 119 -9.20 0.02 16.94
C HIS A 119 -8.69 -0.67 18.21
N ASN A 120 -8.20 -1.89 18.06
CA ASN A 120 -7.54 -2.67 19.11
C ASN A 120 -6.01 -2.71 18.90
N GLY A 121 -5.43 -1.54 18.59
CA GLY A 121 -4.00 -1.37 18.32
C GLY A 121 -3.61 -1.49 16.84
N ILE A 122 -4.47 -1.99 15.96
CA ILE A 122 -4.22 -2.08 14.52
C ILE A 122 -5.29 -1.30 13.76
N ILE A 123 -4.85 -0.49 12.79
CA ILE A 123 -5.67 0.27 11.84
C ILE A 123 -5.21 -0.13 10.44
N ALA A 124 -6.13 -0.59 9.60
CA ALA A 124 -5.82 -0.93 8.22
C ALA A 124 -6.05 0.27 7.28
N CYS A 125 -5.10 0.49 6.37
CA CYS A 125 -5.26 1.41 5.25
C CYS A 125 -5.83 0.68 4.04
N PRO A 126 -6.81 1.25 3.32
CA PRO A 126 -7.36 0.64 2.13
C PRO A 126 -6.37 0.60 0.96
N ASN A 127 -6.79 -0.05 -0.12
CA ASN A 127 -6.08 -0.02 -1.39
C ASN A 127 -5.97 1.42 -1.92
N CYS A 128 -4.89 1.73 -2.61
CA CYS A 128 -4.61 3.07 -3.13
C CYS A 128 -5.70 3.59 -4.08
N SER A 129 -6.23 2.73 -4.96
CA SER A 129 -7.32 3.09 -5.86
C SER A 129 -8.64 3.30 -5.09
N THR A 130 -8.89 2.49 -4.03
CA THR A 130 -10.05 2.65 -3.16
C THR A 130 -10.03 3.99 -2.42
N ILE A 131 -8.90 4.36 -1.81
CA ILE A 131 -8.79 5.62 -1.03
C ILE A 131 -9.17 6.83 -1.89
N GLN A 132 -8.59 6.96 -3.08
CA GLN A 132 -8.86 8.09 -3.99
C GLN A 132 -10.35 8.15 -4.38
N MET A 133 -10.94 6.99 -4.71
CA MET A 133 -12.33 6.88 -5.07
C MET A 133 -13.24 7.28 -3.90
N MET A 134 -12.95 6.82 -2.68
CA MET A 134 -13.73 7.13 -1.49
C MET A 134 -13.75 8.63 -1.20
N VAL A 135 -12.60 9.28 -1.19
CA VAL A 135 -12.50 10.73 -0.94
C VAL A 135 -13.28 11.54 -1.97
N ALA A 136 -13.26 11.12 -3.25
CA ALA A 136 -13.98 11.80 -4.32
C ALA A 136 -15.51 11.58 -4.24
N LEU A 137 -15.95 10.39 -3.82
CA LEU A 137 -17.37 10.02 -3.84
C LEU A 137 -18.11 10.36 -2.53
N GLU A 138 -17.42 10.50 -1.42
CA GLU A 138 -18.07 10.78 -0.14
C GLU A 138 -18.92 12.06 -0.14
N PRO A 139 -18.48 13.21 -0.68
CA PRO A 139 -19.36 14.38 -0.80
C PRO A 139 -20.60 14.15 -1.67
N VAL A 140 -20.49 13.30 -2.69
CA VAL A 140 -21.62 12.92 -3.54
C VAL A 140 -22.60 12.06 -2.75
N ARG A 141 -22.08 11.03 -2.05
CA ARG A 141 -22.87 10.14 -1.21
C ARG A 141 -23.66 10.89 -0.14
N GLN A 142 -22.99 11.81 0.55
CA GLN A 142 -23.63 12.61 1.60
C GLN A 142 -24.77 13.49 1.08
N LYS A 143 -24.66 14.03 -0.12
CA LYS A 143 -25.63 14.97 -0.66
C LYS A 143 -26.77 14.32 -1.42
N TRP A 144 -26.48 13.22 -2.16
CA TRP A 144 -27.46 12.63 -3.11
C TRP A 144 -27.68 11.13 -2.92
N GLY A 145 -26.92 10.48 -2.05
CA GLY A 145 -26.87 9.03 -1.95
C GLY A 145 -25.96 8.41 -3.03
N LEU A 146 -25.70 7.11 -2.91
CA LEU A 146 -24.84 6.37 -3.83
C LEU A 146 -25.31 4.92 -3.94
N ASP A 147 -25.94 4.56 -5.06
CA ASP A 147 -26.46 3.21 -5.31
C ASP A 147 -25.45 2.33 -6.06
N ARG A 148 -24.68 2.94 -6.95
CA ARG A 148 -23.78 2.21 -7.85
C ARG A 148 -22.52 2.99 -8.18
N ILE A 149 -21.40 2.27 -8.24
CA ILE A 149 -20.11 2.76 -8.71
C ILE A 149 -19.69 1.91 -9.92
N ILE A 150 -19.42 2.56 -11.04
CA ILE A 150 -18.74 1.97 -12.19
C ILE A 150 -17.45 2.75 -12.35
N VAL A 151 -16.32 2.09 -12.15
CA VAL A 151 -14.99 2.73 -12.11
C VAL A 151 -14.02 2.06 -13.07
N SER A 152 -13.26 2.86 -13.79
CA SER A 152 -12.10 2.41 -14.55
C SER A 152 -10.89 3.21 -14.11
N THR A 153 -9.75 2.53 -13.96
CA THR A 153 -8.50 3.16 -13.52
C THR A 153 -7.38 2.97 -14.53
N TYR A 154 -6.47 3.93 -14.57
CA TYR A 154 -5.15 3.80 -15.16
C TYR A 154 -4.13 3.97 -14.04
N GLN A 155 -3.38 2.90 -13.74
CA GLN A 155 -2.50 2.86 -12.58
C GLN A 155 -1.03 2.80 -12.99
N ALA A 156 -0.19 3.46 -12.19
CA ALA A 156 1.25 3.39 -12.37
C ALA A 156 1.81 2.05 -11.87
N VAL A 157 2.89 1.59 -12.47
CA VAL A 157 3.60 0.34 -12.11
C VAL A 157 4.15 0.34 -10.68
N SER A 158 4.27 1.51 -10.05
CA SER A 158 4.80 1.64 -8.69
C SER A 158 4.02 0.85 -7.63
N GLY A 159 2.73 0.59 -7.87
CA GLY A 159 1.90 -0.27 -7.01
C GLY A 159 2.39 -1.71 -6.95
N ALA A 160 3.02 -2.22 -8.02
CA ALA A 160 3.66 -3.55 -8.04
C ALA A 160 5.07 -3.56 -7.41
N GLY A 161 5.52 -2.42 -6.88
CA GLY A 161 6.76 -2.30 -6.13
C GLY A 161 7.99 -1.96 -6.96
N MET A 162 9.15 -1.95 -6.29
CA MET A 162 10.41 -1.51 -6.89
C MET A 162 10.85 -2.37 -8.07
N GLY A 163 10.55 -3.67 -8.04
CA GLY A 163 10.86 -4.59 -9.15
C GLY A 163 10.21 -4.13 -10.46
N ALA A 164 8.90 -3.83 -10.44
CA ALA A 164 8.17 -3.38 -11.63
C ALA A 164 8.67 -2.01 -12.12
N ILE A 165 9.04 -1.10 -11.22
CA ILE A 165 9.65 0.18 -11.59
C ILE A 165 10.96 -0.04 -12.34
N LEU A 166 11.84 -0.91 -11.83
CA LEU A 166 13.13 -1.21 -12.44
C LEU A 166 12.98 -1.94 -13.77
N GLU A 167 12.03 -2.87 -13.88
CA GLU A 167 11.71 -3.54 -15.15
C GLU A 167 11.24 -2.54 -16.19
N THR A 168 10.28 -1.66 -15.85
CA THR A 168 9.82 -0.61 -16.75
C THR A 168 10.97 0.31 -17.22
N GLN A 169 11.86 0.68 -16.30
CA GLN A 169 13.03 1.49 -16.66
C GLN A 169 13.99 0.75 -17.60
N ARG A 170 14.17 -0.56 -17.43
CA ARG A 170 14.96 -1.39 -18.34
C ARG A 170 14.30 -1.43 -19.72
N GLU A 171 13.02 -1.75 -19.80
CA GLU A 171 12.25 -1.79 -21.06
C GLU A 171 12.33 -0.46 -21.82
N LEU A 172 12.16 0.67 -21.12
CA LEU A 172 12.29 1.99 -21.74
C LEU A 172 13.69 2.24 -22.32
N ARG A 173 14.75 1.82 -21.62
CA ARG A 173 16.12 1.95 -22.14
C ARG A 173 16.34 1.09 -23.38
N GLU A 174 15.89 -0.16 -23.39
CA GLU A 174 15.99 -1.06 -24.54
C GLU A 174 15.30 -0.47 -25.78
N VAL A 175 14.13 0.13 -25.62
CA VAL A 175 13.44 0.78 -26.74
C VAL A 175 14.14 2.07 -27.18
N LEU A 176 14.45 2.96 -26.25
CA LEU A 176 14.92 4.31 -26.59
C LEU A 176 16.38 4.38 -26.98
N ASN A 177 17.22 3.55 -26.38
CA ASN A 177 18.67 3.57 -26.61
C ASN A 177 19.15 2.49 -27.58
N ASP A 178 18.57 1.28 -27.47
CA ASP A 178 19.02 0.11 -28.20
C ASP A 178 18.16 -0.19 -29.44
N GLY A 179 17.04 0.55 -29.60
CA GLY A 179 16.15 0.43 -30.75
C GLY A 179 15.32 -0.86 -30.78
N VAL A 180 15.16 -1.54 -29.64
CA VAL A 180 14.35 -2.75 -29.53
C VAL A 180 12.88 -2.40 -29.81
N ASN A 181 12.21 -3.22 -30.63
CA ASN A 181 10.78 -3.02 -30.86
C ASN A 181 10.02 -3.31 -29.56
N PRO A 182 9.07 -2.47 -29.11
CA PRO A 182 8.29 -2.69 -27.89
C PRO A 182 7.58 -4.05 -27.82
N ARG A 183 7.29 -4.68 -28.97
CA ARG A 183 6.65 -6.02 -29.04
C ARG A 183 7.61 -7.15 -28.74
N ASP A 184 8.91 -6.90 -28.82
CA ASP A 184 9.97 -7.90 -28.61
C ASP A 184 10.61 -7.79 -27.23
N LEU A 185 10.12 -6.88 -26.39
CA LEU A 185 10.57 -6.73 -25.01
C LEU A 185 10.23 -7.97 -24.18
N HIS A 186 11.09 -8.28 -23.22
CA HIS A 186 10.88 -9.36 -22.26
C HIS A 186 10.39 -8.79 -20.92
N ALA A 187 9.34 -9.39 -20.35
CA ALA A 187 8.79 -9.01 -19.05
C ALA A 187 8.73 -10.22 -18.11
N GLU A 188 8.91 -9.97 -16.81
CA GLU A 188 8.96 -11.01 -15.77
C GLU A 188 8.04 -10.71 -14.58
N ILE A 189 7.45 -9.49 -14.50
CA ILE A 189 6.76 -9.02 -13.30
C ILE A 189 5.28 -8.73 -13.57
N LEU A 190 4.96 -7.97 -14.61
CA LEU A 190 3.58 -7.52 -14.86
C LEU A 190 2.79 -8.48 -15.75
N PRO A 191 1.47 -8.65 -15.49
CA PRO A 191 0.60 -7.89 -14.61
C PRO A 191 0.75 -8.24 -13.12
N SER A 192 1.27 -9.40 -12.79
CA SER A 192 1.56 -9.84 -11.41
C SER A 192 2.64 -10.91 -11.41
N GLY A 193 3.52 -10.90 -10.41
CA GLY A 193 4.52 -11.97 -10.21
C GLY A 193 3.91 -13.36 -9.96
N GLY A 194 2.61 -13.45 -9.65
CA GLY A 194 1.87 -14.71 -9.53
C GLY A 194 1.25 -15.22 -10.82
N ASP A 195 1.33 -14.47 -11.91
CA ASP A 195 0.77 -14.88 -13.20
C ASP A 195 1.74 -15.80 -13.96
N LYS A 196 1.19 -16.60 -14.89
CA LYS A 196 1.98 -17.49 -15.76
C LYS A 196 2.59 -16.77 -16.97
N LYS A 197 2.00 -15.63 -17.34
CA LYS A 197 2.44 -14.82 -18.47
C LYS A 197 2.67 -13.40 -18.01
N HIS A 198 3.76 -12.83 -18.47
CA HIS A 198 4.12 -11.45 -18.21
C HIS A 198 4.14 -10.66 -19.53
N TYR A 199 3.86 -9.39 -19.45
CA TYR A 199 3.76 -8.51 -20.60
C TYR A 199 4.50 -7.20 -20.34
N PRO A 200 5.26 -6.70 -21.34
CA PRO A 200 5.93 -5.42 -21.22
C PRO A 200 4.93 -4.28 -21.04
N ILE A 201 5.30 -3.33 -20.21
CA ILE A 201 4.49 -2.13 -19.96
C ILE A 201 5.01 -0.90 -20.71
N ALA A 202 6.29 -0.86 -21.10
CA ALA A 202 6.83 0.27 -21.84
C ALA A 202 6.06 0.47 -23.16
N PHE A 203 5.48 1.67 -23.34
CA PHE A 203 4.61 2.04 -24.47
C PHE A 203 3.33 1.17 -24.59
N ASN A 204 2.83 0.64 -23.49
CA ASN A 204 1.68 -0.24 -23.46
C ASN A 204 0.73 0.12 -22.30
N ALA A 205 -0.46 -0.46 -22.31
CA ALA A 205 -1.39 -0.50 -21.20
C ALA A 205 -1.85 -1.95 -21.03
N LEU A 206 -1.75 -2.47 -19.81
CA LEU A 206 -2.18 -3.82 -19.49
C LEU A 206 -3.55 -3.77 -18.82
N PRO A 207 -4.61 -4.33 -19.45
CA PRO A 207 -5.97 -4.31 -18.88
C PRO A 207 -6.12 -5.39 -17.80
N GLN A 208 -5.16 -5.49 -16.92
CA GLN A 208 -5.13 -6.43 -15.81
C GLN A 208 -4.14 -5.93 -14.75
N ILE A 209 -4.60 -5.88 -13.50
CA ILE A 209 -3.74 -5.69 -12.33
C ILE A 209 -4.03 -6.82 -11.36
N ASP A 210 -2.97 -7.53 -10.92
CA ASP A 210 -3.06 -8.73 -10.08
C ASP A 210 -3.65 -9.94 -10.83
N VAL A 211 -3.75 -11.10 -10.18
CA VAL A 211 -4.26 -12.34 -10.76
C VAL A 211 -5.79 -12.39 -10.72
N PHE A 212 -6.39 -13.12 -11.66
CA PHE A 212 -7.81 -13.33 -11.71
C PHE A 212 -8.30 -14.25 -10.59
N THR A 213 -9.49 -13.96 -10.10
CA THR A 213 -10.27 -14.81 -9.19
C THR A 213 -11.25 -15.68 -10.00
N ASP A 214 -11.96 -16.59 -9.31
CA ASP A 214 -12.90 -17.51 -9.97
C ASP A 214 -14.12 -16.83 -10.62
N ASN A 215 -14.35 -15.56 -10.36
CA ASN A 215 -15.44 -14.76 -10.90
C ASN A 215 -15.04 -13.82 -12.04
N ASP A 216 -13.89 -14.05 -12.65
CA ASP A 216 -13.33 -13.27 -13.75
C ASP A 216 -12.92 -11.82 -13.40
N TYR A 217 -13.01 -11.42 -12.12
CA TYR A 217 -12.40 -10.19 -11.62
C TYR A 217 -10.98 -10.47 -11.10
N THR A 218 -10.12 -9.47 -11.13
CA THR A 218 -8.82 -9.57 -10.48
C THR A 218 -8.94 -9.35 -8.96
N TYR A 219 -7.92 -9.79 -8.20
CA TYR A 219 -7.87 -9.48 -6.76
C TYR A 219 -7.88 -7.98 -6.50
N GLU A 220 -7.25 -7.18 -7.36
CA GLU A 220 -7.22 -5.72 -7.23
C GLU A 220 -8.63 -5.13 -7.41
N GLU A 221 -9.39 -5.57 -8.39
CA GLU A 221 -10.78 -5.15 -8.60
C GLU A 221 -11.69 -5.56 -7.45
N MET A 222 -11.50 -6.77 -6.93
CA MET A 222 -12.25 -7.26 -5.77
C MET A 222 -11.93 -6.49 -4.48
N LYS A 223 -10.72 -5.94 -4.34
CA LYS A 223 -10.39 -5.04 -3.22
C LYS A 223 -11.29 -3.81 -3.27
N MET A 224 -11.44 -3.14 -4.42
CA MET A 224 -12.31 -1.98 -4.54
C MET A 224 -13.74 -2.30 -4.12
N THR A 225 -14.28 -3.43 -4.57
CA THR A 225 -15.66 -3.84 -4.23
C THR A 225 -15.84 -4.07 -2.73
N LYS A 226 -14.94 -4.86 -2.12
CA LYS A 226 -15.08 -5.25 -0.70
C LYS A 226 -14.77 -4.09 0.25
N GLU A 227 -13.72 -3.34 -0.07
CA GLU A 227 -13.27 -2.23 0.76
C GLU A 227 -14.28 -1.07 0.76
N THR A 228 -14.90 -0.76 -0.40
CA THR A 228 -15.98 0.24 -0.50
C THR A 228 -17.09 -0.03 0.50
N LYS A 229 -17.61 -1.25 0.52
CA LYS A 229 -18.70 -1.64 1.42
C LYS A 229 -18.30 -1.50 2.89
N LYS A 230 -17.11 -1.93 3.24
CA LYS A 230 -16.60 -1.85 4.62
C LYS A 230 -16.37 -0.39 5.05
N ILE A 231 -15.80 0.46 4.19
CA ILE A 231 -15.49 1.86 4.52
C ILE A 231 -16.76 2.70 4.60
N MET A 232 -17.68 2.51 3.64
CA MET A 232 -18.95 3.25 3.59
C MET A 232 -20.02 2.66 4.52
N GLU A 233 -19.74 1.50 5.16
CA GLU A 233 -20.67 0.79 6.03
C GLU A 233 -22.02 0.51 5.34
N ASP A 234 -21.97 0.22 4.04
CA ASP A 234 -23.14 0.02 3.19
C ASP A 234 -22.95 -1.12 2.17
N ASP A 235 -23.56 -2.25 2.46
CA ASP A 235 -23.51 -3.43 1.60
C ASP A 235 -24.39 -3.31 0.34
N SER A 236 -25.28 -2.34 0.28
CA SER A 236 -26.21 -2.14 -0.86
C SER A 236 -25.52 -1.52 -2.07
N ILE A 237 -24.41 -0.82 -1.90
CA ILE A 237 -23.68 -0.17 -2.98
C ILE A 237 -23.12 -1.22 -3.95
N ALA A 238 -23.57 -1.18 -5.19
CA ALA A 238 -23.06 -2.03 -6.25
C ALA A 238 -21.75 -1.43 -6.82
N VAL A 239 -20.69 -2.24 -6.89
CA VAL A 239 -19.39 -1.78 -7.42
C VAL A 239 -18.94 -2.68 -8.57
N SER A 240 -18.62 -2.07 -9.71
CA SER A 240 -17.97 -2.72 -10.85
C SER A 240 -16.69 -1.95 -11.18
N ALA A 241 -15.54 -2.61 -11.08
CA ALA A 241 -14.24 -2.02 -11.30
C ALA A 241 -13.54 -2.69 -12.49
N THR A 242 -12.83 -1.90 -13.28
CA THR A 242 -11.93 -2.35 -14.35
C THR A 242 -10.63 -1.58 -14.23
N LEU A 243 -9.52 -2.30 -14.06
CA LEU A 243 -8.24 -1.70 -13.70
C LEU A 243 -7.16 -2.03 -14.75
N SER A 244 -6.37 -0.98 -15.13
CA SER A 244 -5.30 -1.09 -16.12
C SER A 244 -4.04 -0.39 -15.63
#